data_0a83eac2345a21aaf5880a3fd0e2e050
#
_entry.id   0a83eac2345a21aaf5880a3fd0e2e050
#
_cell.length_a   1.000
_cell.length_b   1.000
_cell.length_c   1.000
_cell.angle_alpha   90.00
_cell.angle_beta   90.00
_cell.angle_gamma   90.00
#
_symmetry.space_group_name_H-M   'P 1'
#
loop_
_entity.id
_entity.type
_entity.pdbx_description
1 polymer ?
#
loop_
_entity_poly.entity_id
_entity_poly.type
_entity_poly.pdbx_seq_one_letter_code
_entity_poly.pdbx_strand_id
1 'polypeptide(L)'
;GPVVVDIPKDIQFATGTYVGKDGIHKPTYHPNTKPHPDAISATLDLMMHARRPVFYTGGGVINSGPEASRLLRELQEATGYPVTSTLMGLGAFPASHPDWLGMVGMHGSFEANNAMHDCDLMICVGARFDDRVTGRIDAFSPNSKKVHIDIDPSSVNKIVRVDIPVIADCAEALAALLKGFKARKAKKPDLKPWRQEIDIWRARKCFTYTNSDAIIKPQHAV
;
A
#
# COMPACT_ATOMS: atom_id res chain seq x y z
N GLY A 1 4.97 14.88 -11.41
CA GLY A 1 4.03 15.97 -11.59
C GLY A 1 4.04 16.50 -13.01
N PRO A 2 3.23 17.50 -13.36
CA PRO A 2 3.24 18.09 -14.71
C PRO A 2 4.60 18.74 -15.00
N VAL A 3 5.06 18.55 -16.23
CA VAL A 3 6.32 19.10 -16.72
C VAL A 3 6.02 19.95 -17.95
N VAL A 4 6.55 21.17 -18.00
CA VAL A 4 6.50 22.04 -19.17
C VAL A 4 7.87 22.04 -19.81
N VAL A 5 7.91 21.75 -21.10
CA VAL A 5 9.12 21.85 -21.92
C VAL A 5 8.92 22.98 -22.91
N ASP A 6 9.69 24.06 -22.75
CA ASP A 6 9.74 25.14 -23.73
C ASP A 6 10.78 24.78 -24.80
N ILE A 7 10.36 24.79 -26.06
CA ILE A 7 11.23 24.51 -27.21
C ILE A 7 11.29 25.76 -28.08
N PRO A 8 12.34 26.60 -27.94
CA PRO A 8 12.49 27.80 -28.75
C PRO A 8 12.52 27.52 -30.25
N LYS A 9 12.07 28.50 -31.04
CA LYS A 9 11.91 28.33 -32.50
C LYS A 9 13.20 27.94 -33.23
N ASP A 10 14.31 28.49 -32.84
CA ASP A 10 15.64 28.19 -33.41
C ASP A 10 16.03 26.73 -33.13
N ILE A 11 15.73 26.21 -31.94
CA ILE A 11 15.99 24.82 -31.59
C ILE A 11 15.09 23.84 -32.40
N GLN A 12 13.87 24.24 -32.72
CA GLN A 12 12.97 23.42 -33.56
C GLN A 12 13.49 23.24 -35.00
N PHE A 13 14.26 24.21 -35.52
CA PHE A 13 14.88 24.17 -36.84
C PHE A 13 16.31 23.63 -36.83
N ALA A 14 16.91 23.46 -35.67
CA ALA A 14 18.27 22.95 -35.57
C ALA A 14 18.36 21.47 -35.96
N THR A 15 19.47 21.11 -36.58
CA THR A 15 19.81 19.71 -36.84
C THR A 15 20.64 19.15 -35.70
N GLY A 16 20.36 17.94 -35.25
CA GLY A 16 21.11 17.30 -34.18
C GLY A 16 21.17 15.78 -34.35
N THR A 17 22.02 15.15 -33.59
CA THR A 17 22.12 13.68 -33.52
C THR A 17 21.21 13.15 -32.42
N TYR A 18 20.30 12.23 -32.74
CA TYR A 18 19.48 11.57 -31.75
C TYR A 18 20.33 10.55 -30.96
N VAL A 19 20.45 10.73 -29.67
CA VAL A 19 21.28 9.88 -28.78
C VAL A 19 20.49 8.74 -28.12
N GLY A 20 19.19 8.61 -28.42
CA GLY A 20 18.33 7.63 -27.79
C GLY A 20 17.97 7.96 -26.33
N LYS A 21 17.13 7.14 -25.73
CA LYS A 21 16.69 7.32 -24.33
C LYS A 21 17.84 7.14 -23.32
N ASP A 22 18.81 6.31 -23.63
CA ASP A 22 19.94 5.99 -22.75
C ASP A 22 20.99 7.11 -22.71
N GLY A 23 20.98 8.01 -23.70
CA GLY A 23 21.81 9.21 -23.72
C GLY A 23 21.22 10.41 -22.97
N ILE A 24 19.99 10.28 -22.44
CA ILE A 24 19.33 11.35 -21.69
C ILE A 24 19.74 11.27 -20.24
N HIS A 25 20.59 12.21 -19.81
CA HIS A 25 21.00 12.33 -18.42
C HIS A 25 20.19 13.42 -17.70
N LYS A 26 19.54 13.07 -16.57
CA LYS A 26 18.81 14.01 -15.70
C LYS A 26 19.57 14.20 -14.39
N PRO A 27 20.50 15.15 -14.30
CA PRO A 27 21.40 15.27 -13.15
C PRO A 27 20.69 15.64 -11.84
N THR A 28 19.45 16.14 -11.91
CA THR A 28 18.66 16.55 -10.74
C THR A 28 17.66 15.51 -10.27
N TYR A 29 17.50 14.39 -10.99
CA TYR A 29 16.56 13.35 -10.64
C TYR A 29 17.27 12.17 -9.96
N HIS A 30 17.30 12.22 -8.63
CA HIS A 30 17.90 11.17 -7.79
C HIS A 30 16.93 10.75 -6.70
N PRO A 31 15.91 9.93 -7.00
CA PRO A 31 15.00 9.44 -5.98
C PRO A 31 15.75 8.59 -4.95
N ASN A 32 15.41 8.76 -3.69
CA ASN A 32 15.92 7.89 -2.64
C ASN A 32 15.17 6.55 -2.69
N THR A 33 15.85 5.51 -3.15
CA THR A 33 15.25 4.18 -3.28
C THR A 33 15.47 3.30 -2.04
N LYS A 34 16.48 3.58 -1.22
CA LYS A 34 16.85 2.75 -0.07
C LYS A 34 16.27 3.32 1.23
N PRO A 35 15.61 2.48 2.06
CA PRO A 35 15.05 2.94 3.31
C PRO A 35 16.13 3.29 4.33
N HIS A 36 15.85 4.29 5.17
CA HIS A 36 16.73 4.60 6.30
C HIS A 36 16.67 3.48 7.35
N PRO A 37 17.81 2.99 7.86
CA PRO A 37 17.84 1.87 8.81
C PRO A 37 17.02 2.12 10.08
N ASP A 38 17.03 3.34 10.61
CA ASP A 38 16.28 3.68 11.83
C ASP A 38 14.77 3.61 11.59
N ALA A 39 14.28 4.04 10.42
CA ALA A 39 12.87 3.93 10.07
C ALA A 39 12.43 2.46 9.96
N ILE A 40 13.28 1.60 9.41
CA ILE A 40 13.04 0.15 9.37
C ILE A 40 13.04 -0.42 10.77
N SER A 41 14.01 -0.07 11.62
CA SER A 41 14.07 -0.55 13.01
C SER A 41 12.83 -0.15 13.81
N ALA A 42 12.43 1.13 13.72
CA ALA A 42 11.24 1.63 14.40
C ALA A 42 9.95 0.95 13.89
N THR A 43 9.86 0.70 12.59
CA THR A 43 8.73 -0.05 11.99
C THR A 43 8.67 -1.46 12.55
N LEU A 44 9.80 -2.15 12.60
CA LEU A 44 9.89 -3.50 13.16
C LEU A 44 9.49 -3.53 14.64
N ASP A 45 9.84 -2.50 15.43
CA ASP A 45 9.42 -2.40 16.83
C ASP A 45 7.90 -2.30 16.97
N LEU A 46 7.24 -1.51 16.11
CA LEU A 46 5.77 -1.46 16.05
C LEU A 46 5.18 -2.82 15.65
N MET A 47 5.75 -3.46 14.63
CA MET A 47 5.28 -4.77 14.16
C MET A 47 5.34 -5.86 15.25
N MET A 48 6.30 -5.78 16.16
CA MET A 48 6.43 -6.77 17.24
C MET A 48 5.34 -6.69 18.30
N HIS A 49 4.69 -5.54 18.43
CA HIS A 49 3.72 -5.25 19.50
C HIS A 49 2.29 -5.11 18.98
N ALA A 50 2.09 -5.09 17.66
CA ALA A 50 0.78 -4.92 17.03
C ALA A 50 -0.15 -6.12 17.34
N ARG A 51 -1.38 -5.82 17.70
CA ARG A 51 -2.44 -6.81 17.97
C ARG A 51 -3.51 -6.81 16.87
N ARG A 52 -3.67 -5.69 16.18
CA ARG A 52 -4.63 -5.47 15.09
C ARG A 52 -3.94 -4.84 13.87
N PRO A 53 -2.87 -5.46 13.36
CA PRO A 53 -2.14 -4.89 12.22
C PRO A 53 -2.89 -5.05 10.92
N VAL A 54 -2.58 -4.17 9.93
CA VAL A 54 -3.01 -4.31 8.55
C VAL A 54 -1.93 -3.81 7.59
N PHE A 55 -1.70 -4.53 6.50
CA PHE A 55 -1.01 -4.01 5.33
C PHE A 55 -2.02 -3.30 4.43
N TYR A 56 -1.74 -2.05 4.13
CA TYR A 56 -2.50 -1.22 3.19
C TYR A 56 -1.66 -0.95 1.97
N THR A 57 -1.96 -1.60 0.84
CA THR A 57 -1.12 -1.60 -0.34
C THR A 57 -1.69 -0.74 -1.46
N GLY A 58 -0.84 -0.06 -2.19
CA GLY A 58 -1.21 0.80 -3.30
C GLY A 58 -0.45 0.51 -4.59
N GLY A 59 -0.65 1.36 -5.58
CA GLY A 59 -0.02 1.27 -6.89
C GLY A 59 1.51 1.31 -6.86
N GLY A 60 2.11 1.84 -5.79
CA GLY A 60 3.56 1.83 -5.60
C GLY A 60 4.16 0.43 -5.55
N VAL A 61 3.43 -0.57 -5.02
CA VAL A 61 3.87 -1.97 -5.05
C VAL A 61 3.93 -2.50 -6.48
N ILE A 62 2.89 -2.19 -7.29
CA ILE A 62 2.83 -2.58 -8.70
C ILE A 62 3.96 -1.90 -9.50
N ASN A 63 4.15 -0.60 -9.28
CA ASN A 63 5.17 0.20 -9.97
C ASN A 63 6.61 -0.22 -9.61
N SER A 64 6.83 -0.70 -8.38
CA SER A 64 8.11 -1.26 -7.93
C SER A 64 8.43 -2.62 -8.57
N GLY A 65 7.41 -3.27 -9.16
CA GLY A 65 7.55 -4.49 -9.95
C GLY A 65 7.23 -5.79 -9.22
N PRO A 66 7.37 -6.95 -9.92
CA PRO A 66 6.98 -8.26 -9.39
C PRO A 66 7.71 -8.67 -8.11
N GLU A 67 8.93 -8.18 -7.92
CA GLU A 67 9.72 -8.44 -6.71
C GLU A 67 9.07 -7.85 -5.47
N ALA A 68 8.50 -6.65 -5.56
CA ALA A 68 7.77 -6.03 -4.44
C ALA A 68 6.55 -6.88 -4.02
N SER A 69 5.79 -7.40 -5.00
CA SER A 69 4.66 -8.30 -4.74
C SER A 69 5.09 -9.62 -4.11
N ARG A 70 6.23 -10.18 -4.53
CA ARG A 70 6.81 -11.39 -3.94
C ARG A 70 7.21 -11.15 -2.49
N LEU A 71 7.93 -10.08 -2.22
CA LEU A 71 8.38 -9.69 -0.88
C LEU A 71 7.22 -9.35 0.05
N LEU A 72 6.16 -8.73 -0.46
CA LEU A 72 4.94 -8.48 0.30
C LEU A 72 4.29 -9.79 0.77
N ARG A 73 4.19 -10.80 -0.12
CA ARG A 73 3.68 -12.12 0.25
C ARG A 73 4.53 -12.79 1.31
N GLU A 74 5.85 -12.80 1.14
CA GLU A 74 6.76 -13.40 2.12
C GLU A 74 6.70 -12.69 3.49
N LEU A 75 6.59 -11.37 3.49
CA LEU A 75 6.43 -10.61 4.73
C LEU A 75 5.07 -10.89 5.38
N GLN A 76 4.02 -11.02 4.57
CA GLN A 76 2.69 -11.39 5.03
C GLN A 76 2.71 -12.80 5.65
N GLU A 77 3.30 -13.79 4.98
CA GLU A 77 3.47 -15.17 5.49
C GLU A 77 4.28 -15.20 6.81
N ALA A 78 5.32 -14.37 6.90
CA ALA A 78 6.13 -14.27 8.10
C ALA A 78 5.36 -13.67 9.28
N THR A 79 4.52 -12.66 9.03
CA THR A 79 3.81 -11.91 10.06
C THR A 79 2.39 -12.43 10.32
N GLY A 80 1.71 -12.91 9.29
CA GLY A 80 0.30 -13.27 9.32
C GLY A 80 -0.65 -12.08 9.29
N TYR A 81 -0.18 -10.89 8.90
CA TYR A 81 -1.00 -9.68 8.86
C TYR A 81 -2.01 -9.72 7.72
N PRO A 82 -3.27 -9.33 7.92
CA PRO A 82 -4.21 -9.17 6.83
C PRO A 82 -3.79 -8.05 5.87
N VAL A 83 -4.21 -8.18 4.61
CA VAL A 83 -3.84 -7.27 3.53
C VAL A 83 -5.08 -6.70 2.88
N THR A 84 -5.10 -5.38 2.68
CA THR A 84 -6.06 -4.69 1.84
C THR A 84 -5.35 -3.81 0.83
N SER A 85 -6.02 -3.45 -0.25
CA SER A 85 -5.43 -2.63 -1.32
C SER A 85 -6.33 -1.49 -1.73
N THR A 86 -5.71 -0.43 -2.23
CA THR A 86 -6.41 0.55 -3.08
C THR A 86 -6.79 -0.07 -4.41
N LEU A 87 -7.64 0.60 -5.19
CA LEU A 87 -7.92 0.22 -6.58
C LEU A 87 -6.63 0.05 -7.39
N MET A 88 -5.69 0.97 -7.28
CA MET A 88 -4.40 0.92 -7.99
C MET A 88 -3.44 -0.14 -7.45
N GLY A 89 -3.70 -0.68 -6.26
CA GLY A 89 -2.91 -1.75 -5.65
C GLY A 89 -3.47 -3.15 -5.91
N LEU A 90 -4.60 -3.27 -6.62
CA LEU A 90 -5.16 -4.57 -6.97
C LEU A 90 -4.16 -5.38 -7.82
N GLY A 91 -3.96 -6.64 -7.47
CA GLY A 91 -2.94 -7.50 -8.08
C GLY A 91 -1.59 -7.51 -7.35
N ALA A 92 -1.32 -6.58 -6.44
CA ALA A 92 -0.10 -6.60 -5.62
C ALA A 92 -0.05 -7.80 -4.66
N PHE A 93 -1.21 -8.27 -4.22
CA PHE A 93 -1.37 -9.43 -3.34
C PHE A 93 -2.46 -10.36 -3.89
N PRO A 94 -2.33 -11.70 -3.76
CA PRO A 94 -3.29 -12.64 -4.32
C PRO A 94 -4.69 -12.50 -3.71
N ALA A 95 -5.71 -12.29 -4.53
CA ALA A 95 -7.10 -12.16 -4.08
C ALA A 95 -7.69 -13.48 -3.53
N SER A 96 -7.09 -14.62 -3.88
CA SER A 96 -7.47 -15.95 -3.35
C SER A 96 -6.90 -16.25 -1.96
N HIS A 97 -6.00 -15.39 -1.45
CA HIS A 97 -5.39 -15.62 -0.14
C HIS A 97 -6.40 -15.39 0.99
N PRO A 98 -6.47 -16.24 2.03
CA PRO A 98 -7.43 -16.11 3.13
C PRO A 98 -7.28 -14.82 3.93
N ASP A 99 -6.08 -14.24 4.00
CA ASP A 99 -5.82 -12.96 4.67
C ASP A 99 -6.05 -11.73 3.76
N TRP A 100 -6.50 -11.93 2.51
CA TRP A 100 -6.94 -10.86 1.64
C TRP A 100 -8.30 -10.33 2.08
N LEU A 101 -8.39 -9.04 2.42
CA LEU A 101 -9.61 -8.38 2.89
C LEU A 101 -10.45 -7.77 1.76
N GLY A 102 -9.94 -7.77 0.55
CA GLY A 102 -10.55 -7.03 -0.55
C GLY A 102 -10.00 -5.60 -0.69
N MET A 103 -10.62 -4.85 -1.58
CA MET A 103 -10.31 -3.44 -1.79
C MET A 103 -10.88 -2.60 -0.64
N VAL A 104 -10.14 -1.56 -0.24
CA VAL A 104 -10.58 -0.56 0.75
C VAL A 104 -11.12 0.70 0.06
N GLY A 105 -11.90 1.47 0.78
CA GLY A 105 -12.41 2.77 0.36
C GLY A 105 -13.90 2.78 0.06
N MET A 106 -14.38 3.82 -0.62
CA MET A 106 -15.79 4.06 -0.89
C MET A 106 -16.51 2.89 -1.55
N HIS A 107 -15.82 2.16 -2.41
CA HIS A 107 -16.33 0.97 -3.11
C HIS A 107 -15.70 -0.34 -2.61
N GLY A 108 -15.07 -0.29 -1.45
CA GLY A 108 -14.38 -1.43 -0.86
C GLY A 108 -15.29 -2.38 -0.11
N SER A 109 -14.71 -3.49 0.34
CA SER A 109 -15.41 -4.46 1.17
C SER A 109 -15.65 -3.92 2.58
N PHE A 110 -16.69 -4.47 3.24
CA PHE A 110 -17.01 -4.09 4.61
C PHE A 110 -15.88 -4.44 5.57
N GLU A 111 -15.31 -5.63 5.46
CA GLU A 111 -14.20 -6.11 6.28
C GLU A 111 -12.92 -5.29 6.07
N ALA A 112 -12.61 -4.88 4.83
CA ALA A 112 -11.43 -4.05 4.56
C ALA A 112 -11.55 -2.67 5.21
N ASN A 113 -12.72 -2.03 5.08
CA ASN A 113 -12.94 -0.71 5.66
C ASN A 113 -12.94 -0.75 7.20
N ASN A 114 -13.54 -1.76 7.82
CA ASN A 114 -13.50 -1.90 9.28
C ASN A 114 -12.10 -2.25 9.78
N ALA A 115 -11.37 -3.12 9.09
CA ALA A 115 -9.99 -3.44 9.46
C ALA A 115 -9.08 -2.20 9.39
N MET A 116 -9.26 -1.34 8.39
CA MET A 116 -8.54 -0.07 8.30
C MET A 116 -8.91 0.90 9.43
N HIS A 117 -10.17 0.91 9.86
CA HIS A 117 -10.64 1.79 10.93
C HIS A 117 -10.16 1.34 12.30
N ASP A 118 -10.24 0.04 12.60
CA ASP A 118 -10.03 -0.53 13.93
C ASP A 118 -8.62 -1.10 14.16
N CYS A 119 -7.73 -1.01 13.17
CA CYS A 119 -6.35 -1.45 13.32
C CYS A 119 -5.59 -0.61 14.37
N ASP A 120 -4.61 -1.23 15.02
CA ASP A 120 -3.64 -0.54 15.90
C ASP A 120 -2.32 -0.22 15.18
N LEU A 121 -2.03 -0.92 14.08
CA LEU A 121 -0.89 -0.67 13.21
C LEU A 121 -1.31 -0.76 11.75
N MET A 122 -1.12 0.32 11.02
CA MET A 122 -1.29 0.40 9.58
C MET A 122 0.06 0.53 8.90
N ILE A 123 0.43 -0.44 8.06
CA ILE A 123 1.63 -0.36 7.23
C ILE A 123 1.18 -0.06 5.81
N CYS A 124 1.25 1.21 5.44
CA CYS A 124 0.93 1.72 4.12
C CYS A 124 2.13 1.49 3.19
N VAL A 125 1.94 0.71 2.14
CA VAL A 125 2.97 0.35 1.17
C VAL A 125 2.59 0.89 -0.21
N GLY A 126 3.20 2.00 -0.62
CA GLY A 126 3.00 2.60 -1.92
C GLY A 126 1.58 3.10 -2.20
N ALA A 127 0.88 3.60 -1.17
CA ALA A 127 -0.43 4.24 -1.29
C ALA A 127 -0.37 5.68 -0.72
N ARG A 128 -1.18 6.59 -1.26
CA ARG A 128 -1.08 8.03 -0.97
C ARG A 128 -2.14 8.57 0.00
N PHE A 129 -2.92 7.71 0.63
CA PHE A 129 -4.05 8.13 1.47
C PHE A 129 -5.05 9.04 0.72
N ASP A 130 -5.48 8.56 -0.46
CA ASP A 130 -6.43 9.27 -1.32
C ASP A 130 -7.79 9.45 -0.62
N ASP A 131 -8.52 10.53 -0.95
CA ASP A 131 -9.83 10.85 -0.36
C ASP A 131 -10.88 9.76 -0.58
N ARG A 132 -10.76 8.98 -1.66
CA ARG A 132 -11.62 7.82 -1.95
C ARG A 132 -11.45 6.68 -0.95
N VAL A 133 -10.37 6.69 -0.18
CA VAL A 133 -10.08 5.72 0.87
C VAL A 133 -10.27 6.32 2.26
N THR A 134 -9.75 7.52 2.49
CA THR A 134 -9.74 8.12 3.82
C THR A 134 -11.11 8.63 4.27
N GLY A 135 -11.92 9.11 3.33
CA GLY A 135 -13.14 9.81 3.68
C GLY A 135 -12.83 11.00 4.61
N ARG A 136 -13.49 11.07 5.74
CA ARG A 136 -13.29 12.10 6.76
C ARG A 136 -11.96 11.89 7.49
N ILE A 137 -10.99 12.76 7.24
CA ILE A 137 -9.59 12.61 7.66
C ILE A 137 -9.43 12.56 9.19
N ASP A 138 -10.19 13.38 9.92
CA ASP A 138 -10.15 13.44 11.38
C ASP A 138 -10.69 12.16 12.07
N ALA A 139 -11.42 11.34 11.33
CA ALA A 139 -11.94 10.06 11.80
C ALA A 139 -11.25 8.84 11.16
N PHE A 140 -10.27 9.07 10.27
CA PHE A 140 -9.58 7.98 9.56
C PHE A 140 -8.63 7.24 10.49
N SER A 141 -8.95 5.98 10.79
CA SER A 141 -8.10 5.07 11.59
C SER A 141 -7.52 5.75 12.84
N PRO A 142 -8.36 6.23 13.76
CA PRO A 142 -7.94 7.16 14.81
C PRO A 142 -7.00 6.54 15.84
N ASN A 143 -7.03 5.22 15.98
CA ASN A 143 -6.28 4.49 17.02
C ASN A 143 -5.02 3.83 16.50
N SER A 144 -4.72 3.91 15.20
CA SER A 144 -3.58 3.24 14.61
C SER A 144 -2.30 4.07 14.63
N LYS A 145 -1.17 3.38 14.88
CA LYS A 145 0.14 3.85 14.44
C LYS A 145 0.25 3.63 12.93
N LYS A 146 0.78 4.61 12.23
CA LYS A 146 0.84 4.62 10.76
C LYS A 146 2.29 4.65 10.29
N VAL A 147 2.68 3.63 9.53
CA VAL A 147 3.94 3.58 8.78
C VAL A 147 3.61 3.87 7.32
N HIS A 148 4.34 4.76 6.69
CA HIS A 148 4.12 5.11 5.28
C HIS A 148 5.37 4.88 4.46
N ILE A 149 5.35 3.86 3.62
CA ILE A 149 6.40 3.52 2.66
C ILE A 149 6.01 4.13 1.32
N ASP A 150 6.77 5.12 0.88
CA ASP A 150 6.57 5.77 -0.41
C ASP A 150 7.91 6.28 -0.95
N ILE A 151 8.09 6.22 -2.27
CA ILE A 151 9.30 6.74 -2.94
C ILE A 151 9.27 8.26 -3.07
N ASP A 152 8.07 8.86 -3.06
CA ASP A 152 7.88 10.30 -3.16
C ASP A 152 7.73 10.94 -1.78
N PRO A 153 8.76 11.67 -1.30
CA PRO A 153 8.70 12.33 0.00
C PRO A 153 7.57 13.37 0.10
N SER A 154 7.09 13.91 -1.02
CA SER A 154 6.00 14.88 -1.04
C SER A 154 4.63 14.26 -0.73
N SER A 155 4.50 12.95 -0.83
CA SER A 155 3.29 12.20 -0.46
C SER A 155 3.16 12.00 1.06
N VAL A 156 4.29 12.07 1.78
CA VAL A 156 4.32 11.84 3.23
C VAL A 156 3.71 13.03 3.98
N ASN A 157 2.84 12.72 4.93
CA ASN A 157 2.11 13.72 5.74
C ASN A 157 1.26 14.72 4.92
N LYS A 158 1.01 14.43 3.65
CA LYS A 158 0.23 15.32 2.78
C LYS A 158 -1.25 15.33 3.13
N ILE A 159 -1.82 14.17 3.39
CA ILE A 159 -3.26 13.99 3.69
C ILE A 159 -3.42 13.53 5.13
N VAL A 160 -2.77 12.44 5.50
CA VAL A 160 -2.82 11.82 6.82
C VAL A 160 -1.45 11.93 7.47
N ARG A 161 -1.41 12.35 8.73
CA ARG A 161 -0.17 12.32 9.51
C ARG A 161 0.22 10.88 9.82
N VAL A 162 1.51 10.57 9.63
CA VAL A 162 2.07 9.24 9.87
C VAL A 162 3.11 9.30 11.00
N ASP A 163 3.24 8.19 11.74
CA ASP A 163 4.19 8.09 12.84
C ASP A 163 5.61 7.80 12.32
N ILE A 164 5.73 6.94 11.29
CA ILE A 164 7.01 6.57 10.70
C ILE A 164 6.96 6.72 9.18
N PRO A 165 7.61 7.74 8.62
CA PRO A 165 7.85 7.82 7.19
C PRO A 165 9.02 6.91 6.78
N VAL A 166 8.85 6.15 5.70
CA VAL A 166 9.87 5.32 5.07
C VAL A 166 10.00 5.73 3.61
N ILE A 167 10.89 6.67 3.33
CA ILE A 167 11.13 7.15 1.95
C ILE A 167 12.02 6.13 1.25
N ALA A 168 11.40 5.29 0.41
CA ALA A 168 12.11 4.23 -0.31
C ALA A 168 11.24 3.63 -1.41
N ASP A 169 11.88 2.89 -2.31
CA ASP A 169 11.20 1.94 -3.19
C ASP A 169 10.53 0.83 -2.38
N CYS A 170 9.35 0.37 -2.82
CA CYS A 170 8.58 -0.63 -2.07
C CYS A 170 9.32 -1.96 -1.93
N ALA A 171 10.03 -2.44 -2.97
CA ALA A 171 10.77 -3.69 -2.89
C ALA A 171 11.93 -3.59 -1.90
N GLU A 172 12.69 -2.50 -1.92
CA GLU A 172 13.79 -2.26 -1.00
C GLU A 172 13.31 -2.18 0.46
N ALA A 173 12.22 -1.48 0.71
CA ALA A 173 11.65 -1.38 2.05
C ALA A 173 11.10 -2.73 2.55
N LEU A 174 10.36 -3.46 1.71
CA LEU A 174 9.82 -4.77 2.05
C LEU A 174 10.93 -5.80 2.29
N ALA A 175 12.01 -5.78 1.50
CA ALA A 175 13.17 -6.64 1.70
C ALA A 175 13.85 -6.37 3.05
N ALA A 176 14.05 -5.10 3.39
CA ALA A 176 14.63 -4.70 4.66
C ALA A 176 13.76 -5.11 5.85
N LEU A 177 12.43 -4.91 5.76
CA LEU A 177 11.48 -5.34 6.79
C LEU A 177 11.46 -6.87 6.96
N LEU A 178 11.40 -7.60 5.85
CA LEU A 178 11.41 -9.08 5.88
C LEU A 178 12.69 -9.63 6.53
N LYS A 179 13.84 -9.10 6.11
CA LYS A 179 15.14 -9.47 6.68
C LYS A 179 15.19 -9.16 8.18
N GLY A 180 14.79 -7.96 8.57
CA GLY A 180 14.80 -7.52 9.96
C GLY A 180 13.82 -8.31 10.83
N PHE A 181 12.62 -8.62 10.32
CA PHE A 181 11.63 -9.43 11.02
C PHE A 181 12.11 -10.86 11.28
N LYS A 182 12.69 -11.50 10.25
CA LYS A 182 13.29 -12.84 10.38
C LYS A 182 14.47 -12.85 11.36
N ALA A 183 15.33 -11.82 11.33
CA ALA A 183 16.51 -11.72 12.20
C ALA A 183 16.17 -11.57 13.68
N ARG A 184 15.07 -10.90 14.01
CA ARG A 184 14.63 -10.69 15.40
C ARG A 184 14.16 -11.97 16.09
N LYS A 185 14.10 -13.11 15.38
CA LYS A 185 13.59 -14.43 15.89
C LYS A 185 12.29 -14.28 16.67
N ALA A 186 11.50 -13.33 16.26
CA ALA A 186 10.32 -12.92 16.97
C ALA A 186 9.27 -14.02 16.93
N LYS A 187 8.62 -14.24 18.05
CA LYS A 187 7.38 -15.02 18.07
C LYS A 187 6.36 -14.29 17.21
N LYS A 188 5.73 -14.99 16.26
CA LYS A 188 4.61 -14.41 15.49
C LYS A 188 3.60 -13.83 16.49
N PRO A 189 3.10 -12.59 16.27
CA PRO A 189 2.08 -12.03 17.12
C PRO A 189 0.84 -12.95 17.14
N ASP A 190 0.17 -13.05 18.26
CA ASP A 190 -1.11 -13.76 18.35
C ASP A 190 -2.21 -12.88 17.75
N LEU A 191 -2.54 -13.14 16.50
CA LEU A 191 -3.58 -12.43 15.76
C LEU A 191 -4.94 -13.14 15.79
N LYS A 192 -5.08 -14.20 16.59
CA LYS A 192 -6.30 -14.98 16.64
C LYS A 192 -7.55 -14.15 16.97
N PRO A 193 -7.52 -13.26 18.00
CA PRO A 193 -8.67 -12.39 18.27
C PRO A 193 -8.99 -11.44 17.10
N TRP A 194 -7.95 -10.88 16.46
CA TRP A 194 -8.10 -9.98 15.33
C TRP A 194 -8.73 -10.67 14.12
N ARG A 195 -8.27 -11.87 13.80
CA ARG A 195 -8.85 -12.69 12.73
C ARG A 195 -10.30 -13.06 13.00
N GLN A 196 -10.66 -13.40 14.22
CA GLN A 196 -12.04 -13.69 14.61
C GLN A 196 -12.95 -12.48 14.38
N GLU A 197 -12.50 -11.27 14.70
CA GLU A 197 -13.25 -10.04 14.47
C GLU A 197 -13.45 -9.78 12.96
N ILE A 198 -12.40 -9.97 12.16
CA ILE A 198 -12.45 -9.88 10.70
C ILE A 198 -13.45 -10.92 10.12
N ASP A 199 -13.44 -12.13 10.63
CA ASP A 199 -14.33 -13.20 10.18
C ASP A 199 -15.82 -12.88 10.47
N ILE A 200 -16.11 -12.20 11.59
CA ILE A 200 -17.46 -11.67 11.88
C ILE A 200 -17.90 -10.66 10.80
N TRP A 201 -17.00 -9.78 10.37
CA TRP A 201 -17.29 -8.82 9.31
C TRP A 201 -17.49 -9.50 7.95
N ARG A 202 -16.64 -10.47 7.61
CA ARG A 202 -16.76 -11.28 6.38
C ARG A 202 -18.06 -12.07 6.32
N ALA A 203 -18.56 -12.54 7.46
CA ALA A 203 -19.82 -13.28 7.54
C ALA A 203 -21.03 -12.45 7.05
N ARG A 204 -20.92 -11.12 7.00
CA ARG A 204 -21.95 -10.25 6.42
C ARG A 204 -22.08 -10.38 4.90
N LYS A 205 -21.08 -10.95 4.22
CA LYS A 205 -21.09 -11.17 2.76
C LYS A 205 -21.52 -9.90 2.00
N CYS A 206 -20.84 -8.79 2.22
CA CYS A 206 -21.25 -7.45 1.79
C CYS A 206 -21.51 -7.28 0.29
N PHE A 207 -21.01 -8.18 -0.55
CA PHE A 207 -21.24 -8.17 -2.00
C PHE A 207 -22.37 -9.09 -2.46
N THR A 208 -23.11 -9.73 -1.54
CA THR A 208 -24.26 -10.56 -1.93
C THR A 208 -25.40 -9.70 -2.46
N TYR A 209 -26.08 -10.22 -3.46
CA TYR A 209 -27.27 -9.60 -4.04
C TYR A 209 -28.32 -10.67 -4.35
N THR A 210 -29.57 -10.26 -4.40
CA THR A 210 -30.66 -11.12 -4.85
C THR A 210 -30.85 -10.91 -6.36
N ASN A 211 -30.80 -11.98 -7.12
CA ASN A 211 -31.07 -11.92 -8.55
C ASN A 211 -32.55 -11.57 -8.84
N SER A 212 -32.85 -11.12 -10.03
CA SER A 212 -34.19 -10.74 -10.47
C SER A 212 -34.35 -11.09 -11.94
N ASP A 213 -35.46 -11.70 -12.28
CA ASP A 213 -35.80 -11.99 -13.69
C ASP A 213 -36.29 -10.75 -14.44
N ALA A 214 -36.66 -9.70 -13.71
CA ALA A 214 -37.19 -8.46 -14.29
C ALA A 214 -36.12 -7.38 -14.54
N ILE A 215 -34.98 -7.44 -13.84
CA ILE A 215 -33.94 -6.39 -13.86
C ILE A 215 -32.56 -7.05 -13.84
N ILE A 216 -31.73 -6.72 -14.83
CA ILE A 216 -30.30 -7.08 -14.82
C ILE A 216 -29.57 -6.15 -13.85
N LYS A 217 -29.15 -6.70 -12.72
CA LYS A 217 -28.35 -5.95 -11.73
C LYS A 217 -26.91 -5.86 -12.19
N PRO A 218 -26.18 -4.74 -11.90
CA PRO A 218 -24.75 -4.61 -12.23
C PRO A 218 -23.91 -5.77 -11.70
N GLN A 219 -24.20 -6.25 -10.51
CA GLN A 219 -23.50 -7.39 -9.88
C GLN A 219 -23.70 -8.72 -10.64
N HIS A 220 -24.78 -8.84 -11.41
CA HIS A 220 -25.05 -10.02 -12.25
C HIS A 220 -24.31 -9.92 -13.60
N ALA A 221 -24.11 -8.69 -14.09
CA ALA A 221 -23.47 -8.43 -15.39
C ALA A 221 -21.94 -8.56 -15.35
N VAL A 222 -21.32 -8.39 -14.17
CA VAL A 222 -19.88 -8.48 -13.91
C VAL A 222 -19.50 -9.87 -13.42
#